data_2a7a06cedd320eafd0b108b5040b97ff
#
_entry.id   2a7a06cedd320eafd0b108b5040b97ff
#
_cell.length_a   1.000
_cell.length_b   1.000
_cell.length_c   1.000
_cell.angle_alpha   90.00
_cell.angle_beta   90.00
_cell.angle_gamma   90.00
#
_symmetry.space_group_name_H-M   'P 1'
#
loop_
_entity.id
_entity.type
_entity.pdbx_description
1 polymer ?
#
loop_
_entity_poly.entity_id
_entity_poly.type
_entity_poly.pdbx_seq_one_letter_code
_entity_poly.pdbx_strand_id
1 'polypeptide(L)'
;MTRQEERVRRAQQTPIVGGLPDVPGIGAAMRLTPNLGLHLRGLADELLVHDFPGATITRGERELLATAVSAGNDCFFCMDSHAAHAAAVLEHDGRHVPHAQLDSLELGGSEGFDPKMAALLHISRTVRRSALQLTADDVEAAIAAGASNGDIQLAVLIAAGFSMYNRMVDGLRARTAPSPDAYRQRAAEIAVQGYSAPAGSSAPPTSSPPTARTEPAGASRG
;
A
#
# COMPACT_ATOMS: atom_id res chain seq x y z
N MET A 1 11.15 -2.47 -25.31
CA MET A 1 11.72 -2.83 -23.99
C MET A 1 10.63 -3.51 -23.19
N THR A 2 10.88 -4.72 -22.72
CA THR A 2 9.95 -5.46 -21.89
C THR A 2 9.96 -4.90 -20.44
N ARG A 3 8.92 -5.19 -19.65
CA ARG A 3 8.91 -4.83 -18.22
C ARG A 3 10.08 -5.45 -17.45
N GLN A 4 10.49 -6.65 -17.79
CA GLN A 4 11.65 -7.29 -17.16
C GLN A 4 12.98 -6.58 -17.50
N GLU A 5 13.16 -6.16 -18.73
CA GLU A 5 14.33 -5.35 -19.11
C GLU A 5 14.37 -4.02 -18.35
N GLU A 6 13.20 -3.40 -18.16
CA GLU A 6 13.09 -2.16 -17.38
C GLU A 6 13.39 -2.38 -15.89
N ARG A 7 12.93 -3.48 -15.27
CA ARG A 7 13.30 -3.85 -13.89
C ARG A 7 14.81 -3.96 -13.74
N VAL A 8 15.47 -4.71 -14.64
CA VAL A 8 16.92 -4.88 -14.62
C VAL A 8 17.63 -3.53 -14.78
N ARG A 9 17.17 -2.69 -15.70
CA ARG A 9 17.72 -1.35 -15.90
C ARG A 9 17.61 -0.50 -14.63
N ARG A 10 16.45 -0.51 -13.96
CA ARG A 10 16.21 0.26 -12.74
C ARG A 10 16.97 -0.29 -11.53
N ALA A 11 17.23 -1.59 -11.49
CA ALA A 11 18.08 -2.20 -10.46
C ALA A 11 19.55 -1.74 -10.55
N GLN A 12 19.99 -1.35 -11.74
CA GLN A 12 21.36 -0.88 -12.01
C GLN A 12 21.47 0.67 -12.01
N GLN A 13 20.34 1.38 -11.86
CA GLN A 13 20.38 2.85 -11.90
C GLN A 13 21.15 3.45 -10.70
N THR A 14 21.83 4.56 -10.97
CA THR A 14 22.50 5.32 -9.93
C THR A 14 21.58 6.43 -9.43
N PRO A 15 21.48 6.65 -8.09
CA PRO A 15 20.78 7.81 -7.56
C PRO A 15 21.30 9.11 -8.17
N ILE A 16 20.38 10.04 -8.48
CA ILE A 16 20.76 11.37 -9.04
C ILE A 16 21.10 12.36 -7.93
N VAL A 17 20.75 12.06 -6.69
CA VAL A 17 21.03 12.89 -5.52
C VAL A 17 22.11 12.21 -4.69
N GLY A 18 23.18 12.93 -4.40
CA GLY A 18 24.26 12.43 -3.55
C GLY A 18 23.78 12.17 -2.12
N GLY A 19 24.44 11.22 -1.43
CA GLY A 19 24.16 10.91 -0.03
C GLY A 19 22.91 10.05 0.20
N LEU A 20 22.26 9.54 -0.85
CA LEU A 20 21.16 8.60 -0.69
C LEU A 20 21.67 7.28 -0.11
N PRO A 21 21.14 6.79 1.02
CA PRO A 21 21.54 5.52 1.60
C PRO A 21 21.38 4.35 0.61
N ASP A 22 22.37 3.43 0.63
CA ASP A 22 22.39 2.28 -0.28
C ASP A 22 21.45 1.15 0.19
N VAL A 23 20.16 1.46 0.14
CA VAL A 23 19.07 0.51 0.40
C VAL A 23 17.98 0.66 -0.67
N PRO A 24 17.24 -0.41 -0.99
CA PRO A 24 16.24 -0.35 -2.05
C PRO A 24 15.06 0.58 -1.73
N GLY A 25 14.58 1.23 -2.77
CA GLY A 25 13.29 1.91 -2.85
C GLY A 25 13.07 2.98 -1.78
N ILE A 26 11.85 2.99 -1.22
CA ILE A 26 11.44 3.98 -0.22
C ILE A 26 12.30 3.93 1.05
N GLY A 27 12.94 2.80 1.33
CA GLY A 27 13.88 2.67 2.45
C GLY A 27 15.05 3.65 2.38
N ALA A 28 15.50 4.02 1.19
CA ALA A 28 16.53 5.03 0.99
C ALA A 28 16.03 6.41 1.41
N ALA A 29 14.84 6.82 0.94
CA ALA A 29 14.21 8.09 1.33
C ALA A 29 13.94 8.16 2.85
N MET A 30 13.42 7.08 3.45
CA MET A 30 13.13 7.00 4.87
C MET A 30 14.37 7.09 5.77
N ARG A 31 15.55 6.75 5.25
CA ARG A 31 16.84 6.82 6.01
C ARG A 31 17.56 8.16 5.85
N LEU A 32 17.15 9.00 4.89
CA LEU A 32 17.71 10.35 4.78
C LEU A 32 17.48 11.16 6.04
N THR A 33 16.28 11.07 6.62
CA THR A 33 15.94 11.70 7.88
C THR A 33 15.11 10.74 8.73
N PRO A 34 15.56 10.35 9.93
CA PRO A 34 14.85 9.39 10.78
C PRO A 34 13.40 9.79 11.09
N ASN A 35 13.17 11.08 11.37
CA ASN A 35 11.81 11.58 11.66
C ASN A 35 10.87 11.43 10.47
N LEU A 36 11.30 11.79 9.26
CA LEU A 36 10.49 11.56 8.06
C LEU A 36 10.19 10.08 7.86
N GLY A 37 11.20 9.23 8.05
CA GLY A 37 11.04 7.78 7.95
C GLY A 37 10.01 7.23 8.93
N LEU A 38 9.97 7.75 10.16
CA LEU A 38 8.97 7.36 11.15
C LEU A 38 7.54 7.71 10.69
N HIS A 39 7.33 8.96 10.23
CA HIS A 39 6.01 9.41 9.78
C HIS A 39 5.55 8.66 8.52
N LEU A 40 6.45 8.38 7.57
CA LEU A 40 6.12 7.62 6.38
C LEU A 40 5.71 6.18 6.71
N ARG A 41 6.40 5.50 7.63
CA ARG A 41 6.00 4.15 8.07
C ARG A 41 4.67 4.17 8.79
N GLY A 42 4.46 5.13 9.70
CA GLY A 42 3.18 5.29 10.38
C GLY A 42 2.02 5.52 9.41
N LEU A 43 2.21 6.36 8.38
CA LEU A 43 1.20 6.54 7.34
C LEU A 43 0.93 5.24 6.56
N ALA A 44 1.95 4.44 6.26
CA ALA A 44 1.76 3.16 5.60
C ALA A 44 0.94 2.18 6.48
N ASP A 45 1.19 2.16 7.79
CA ASP A 45 0.41 1.34 8.73
C ASP A 45 -1.05 1.82 8.84
N GLU A 46 -1.30 3.13 8.88
CA GLU A 46 -2.67 3.66 8.87
C GLU A 46 -3.45 3.29 7.61
N LEU A 47 -2.79 3.31 6.45
CA LEU A 47 -3.43 3.00 5.18
C LEU A 47 -3.62 1.50 4.94
N LEU A 48 -2.67 0.67 5.39
CA LEU A 48 -2.59 -0.73 4.95
C LEU A 48 -2.79 -1.75 6.08
N VAL A 49 -2.57 -1.36 7.35
CA VAL A 49 -2.55 -2.31 8.47
C VAL A 49 -3.66 -2.05 9.47
N HIS A 50 -3.77 -0.81 9.96
CA HIS A 50 -4.70 -0.48 11.03
C HIS A 50 -6.15 -0.47 10.56
N ASP A 51 -7.09 -0.68 11.51
CA ASP A 51 -8.51 -0.58 11.22
C ASP A 51 -8.87 0.83 10.75
N PHE A 52 -9.60 0.90 9.64
CA PHE A 52 -10.07 2.17 9.09
C PHE A 52 -11.59 2.28 9.30
N PRO A 53 -12.11 3.41 9.79
CA PRO A 53 -13.53 3.55 10.13
C PRO A 53 -14.45 3.20 8.96
N GLY A 54 -15.29 2.19 9.17
CA GLY A 54 -16.27 1.75 8.19
C GLY A 54 -15.71 1.01 6.97
N ALA A 55 -14.39 0.78 6.87
CA ALA A 55 -13.83 -0.03 5.79
C ALA A 55 -14.04 -1.53 6.06
N THR A 56 -14.33 -2.26 5.00
CA THR A 56 -14.56 -3.72 5.02
C THR A 56 -13.53 -4.48 4.18
N ILE A 57 -12.69 -3.77 3.41
CA ILE A 57 -11.58 -4.39 2.67
C ILE A 57 -10.47 -4.82 3.61
N THR A 58 -9.94 -6.02 3.37
CA THR A 58 -8.88 -6.64 4.16
C THR A 58 -7.54 -5.97 3.89
N ARG A 59 -6.55 -6.23 4.76
CA ARG A 59 -5.16 -5.78 4.57
C ARG A 59 -4.59 -6.19 3.21
N GLY A 60 -4.80 -7.45 2.81
CA GLY A 60 -4.34 -7.94 1.51
C GLY A 60 -4.96 -7.20 0.33
N GLU A 61 -6.25 -6.86 0.41
CA GLU A 61 -6.95 -6.07 -0.63
C GLU A 61 -6.44 -4.62 -0.69
N ARG A 62 -6.06 -4.02 0.43
CA ARG A 62 -5.40 -2.70 0.47
C ARG A 62 -4.03 -2.73 -0.21
N GLU A 63 -3.26 -3.80 0.01
CA GLU A 63 -1.98 -4.04 -0.68
C GLU A 63 -2.16 -4.18 -2.20
N LEU A 64 -3.25 -4.84 -2.66
CA LEU A 64 -3.59 -4.93 -4.08
C LEU A 64 -3.92 -3.55 -4.68
N LEU A 65 -4.62 -2.67 -3.95
CA LEU A 65 -4.85 -1.28 -4.38
C LEU A 65 -3.52 -0.52 -4.50
N ALA A 66 -2.62 -0.67 -3.53
CA ALA A 66 -1.29 -0.07 -3.55
C ALA A 66 -0.45 -0.57 -4.74
N THR A 67 -0.54 -1.87 -5.05
CA THR A 67 0.08 -2.49 -6.23
C THR A 67 -0.43 -1.86 -7.52
N ALA A 68 -1.75 -1.76 -7.69
CA ALA A 68 -2.38 -1.20 -8.89
C ALA A 68 -2.01 0.28 -9.13
N VAL A 69 -1.98 1.07 -8.06
CA VAL A 69 -1.55 2.48 -8.13
C VAL A 69 -0.09 2.58 -8.55
N SER A 70 0.77 1.75 -7.95
CA SER A 70 2.20 1.74 -8.23
C SER A 70 2.52 1.25 -9.64
N ALA A 71 1.78 0.25 -10.13
CA ALA A 71 1.86 -0.22 -11.51
C ALA A 71 1.51 0.90 -12.51
N GLY A 72 0.44 1.62 -12.25
CA GLY A 72 0.00 2.73 -13.09
C GLY A 72 0.93 3.95 -13.05
N ASN A 73 1.76 4.09 -12.01
CA ASN A 73 2.81 5.11 -11.90
C ASN A 73 4.18 4.64 -12.42
N ASP A 74 4.27 3.41 -12.96
CA ASP A 74 5.51 2.76 -13.40
C ASP A 74 6.60 2.69 -12.31
N CYS A 75 6.21 2.68 -11.03
CA CYS A 75 7.13 2.53 -9.91
C CYS A 75 7.37 1.04 -9.60
N PHE A 76 8.36 0.44 -10.24
CA PHE A 76 8.64 -0.98 -10.15
C PHE A 76 8.95 -1.45 -8.73
N PHE A 77 9.69 -0.67 -7.93
CA PHE A 77 9.94 -1.02 -6.53
C PHE A 77 8.63 -1.17 -5.76
N CYS A 78 7.77 -0.16 -5.81
CA CYS A 78 6.53 -0.18 -5.03
C CYS A 78 5.57 -1.24 -5.57
N MET A 79 5.43 -1.37 -6.88
CA MET A 79 4.58 -2.39 -7.50
C MET A 79 4.99 -3.80 -7.07
N ASP A 80 6.25 -4.18 -7.26
CA ASP A 80 6.74 -5.53 -6.97
C ASP A 80 6.71 -5.83 -5.46
N SER A 81 7.07 -4.85 -4.60
CA SER A 81 7.04 -5.04 -3.15
C SER A 81 5.61 -5.20 -2.63
N HIS A 82 4.65 -4.37 -3.07
CA HIS A 82 3.28 -4.46 -2.59
C HIS A 82 2.53 -5.66 -3.19
N ALA A 83 2.87 -6.11 -4.39
CA ALA A 83 2.39 -7.40 -4.91
C ALA A 83 2.85 -8.58 -4.02
N ALA A 84 4.12 -8.56 -3.58
CA ALA A 84 4.64 -9.56 -2.65
C ALA A 84 3.99 -9.46 -1.27
N HIS A 85 3.75 -8.23 -0.77
CA HIS A 85 3.04 -8.00 0.50
C HIS A 85 1.59 -8.51 0.44
N ALA A 86 0.86 -8.20 -0.64
CA ALA A 86 -0.50 -8.69 -0.87
C ALA A 86 -0.55 -10.22 -0.82
N ALA A 87 0.36 -10.88 -1.53
CA ALA A 87 0.45 -12.34 -1.54
C ALA A 87 0.71 -12.91 -0.14
N ALA A 88 1.69 -12.35 0.59
CA ALA A 88 2.04 -12.81 1.92
C ALA A 88 0.93 -12.57 2.97
N VAL A 89 0.25 -11.42 2.92
CA VAL A 89 -0.87 -11.12 3.84
C VAL A 89 -2.06 -12.02 3.55
N LEU A 90 -2.42 -12.20 2.27
CA LEU A 90 -3.53 -13.07 1.89
C LEU A 90 -3.25 -14.53 2.24
N GLU A 91 -2.01 -15.01 2.04
CA GLU A 91 -1.61 -16.36 2.43
C GLU A 91 -1.67 -16.55 3.96
N HIS A 92 -1.22 -15.57 4.74
CA HIS A 92 -1.34 -15.55 6.19
C HIS A 92 -2.81 -15.66 6.65
N ASP A 93 -3.72 -15.02 5.92
CA ASP A 93 -5.16 -15.05 6.17
C ASP A 93 -5.86 -16.29 5.57
N GLY A 94 -5.10 -17.28 5.09
CA GLY A 94 -5.62 -18.50 4.47
C GLY A 94 -6.24 -18.29 3.09
N ARG A 95 -5.96 -17.19 2.44
CA ARG A 95 -6.40 -16.83 1.08
C ARG A 95 -5.23 -16.92 0.12
N HIS A 96 -5.53 -17.06 -1.17
CA HIS A 96 -4.53 -17.08 -2.22
C HIS A 96 -4.90 -16.09 -3.31
N VAL A 97 -3.92 -15.30 -3.77
CA VAL A 97 -4.07 -14.47 -4.96
C VAL A 97 -3.37 -15.16 -6.14
N PRO A 98 -4.12 -15.51 -7.19
CA PRO A 98 -3.54 -16.11 -8.39
C PRO A 98 -2.55 -15.15 -9.07
N HIS A 99 -1.46 -15.68 -9.61
CA HIS A 99 -0.50 -14.87 -10.38
C HIS A 99 -1.16 -14.07 -11.50
N ALA A 100 -2.14 -14.65 -12.19
CA ALA A 100 -2.89 -13.97 -13.24
C ALA A 100 -3.61 -12.69 -12.77
N GLN A 101 -4.05 -12.63 -11.50
CA GLN A 101 -4.62 -11.41 -10.94
C GLN A 101 -3.54 -10.33 -10.72
N LEU A 102 -2.36 -10.72 -10.22
CA LEU A 102 -1.24 -9.79 -10.06
C LEU A 102 -0.76 -9.27 -11.43
N ASP A 103 -0.65 -10.15 -12.42
CA ASP A 103 -0.31 -9.78 -13.80
C ASP A 103 -1.36 -8.82 -14.39
N SER A 104 -2.64 -9.06 -14.12
CA SER A 104 -3.73 -8.15 -14.53
C SER A 104 -3.56 -6.76 -13.91
N LEU A 105 -3.27 -6.68 -12.60
CA LEU A 105 -3.00 -5.39 -11.95
C LEU A 105 -1.82 -4.65 -12.57
N GLU A 106 -0.75 -5.38 -12.88
CA GLU A 106 0.45 -4.83 -13.53
C GLU A 106 0.15 -4.24 -14.91
N LEU A 107 -0.78 -4.86 -15.64
CA LEU A 107 -1.23 -4.40 -16.96
C LEU A 107 -2.37 -3.36 -16.91
N GLY A 108 -2.83 -2.99 -15.71
CA GLY A 108 -3.92 -2.03 -15.52
C GLY A 108 -5.32 -2.64 -15.61
N GLY A 109 -5.43 -3.96 -15.64
CA GLY A 109 -6.69 -4.70 -15.64
C GLY A 109 -7.23 -4.99 -14.24
N SER A 110 -8.42 -5.61 -14.19
CA SER A 110 -9.07 -6.07 -12.97
C SER A 110 -9.66 -7.48 -13.12
N GLU A 111 -9.12 -8.25 -14.06
CA GLU A 111 -9.58 -9.59 -14.36
C GLU A 111 -9.38 -10.51 -13.16
N GLY A 112 -10.41 -11.29 -12.84
CA GLY A 112 -10.41 -12.23 -11.73
C GLY A 112 -10.74 -11.62 -10.36
N PHE A 113 -10.92 -10.31 -10.26
CA PHE A 113 -11.41 -9.66 -9.04
C PHE A 113 -12.94 -9.64 -9.00
N ASP A 114 -13.51 -9.67 -7.80
CA ASP A 114 -14.94 -9.48 -7.59
C ASP A 114 -15.38 -8.04 -7.97
N PRO A 115 -16.69 -7.79 -8.16
CA PRO A 115 -17.18 -6.49 -8.58
C PRO A 115 -16.80 -5.35 -7.64
N LYS A 116 -16.77 -5.57 -6.32
CA LYS A 116 -16.40 -4.58 -5.32
C LYS A 116 -14.94 -4.17 -5.49
N MET A 117 -14.05 -5.15 -5.55
CA MET A 117 -12.62 -4.89 -5.72
C MET A 117 -12.32 -4.25 -7.07
N ALA A 118 -12.99 -4.67 -8.15
CA ALA A 118 -12.86 -4.06 -9.47
C ALA A 118 -13.25 -2.57 -9.47
N ALA A 119 -14.34 -2.21 -8.78
CA ALA A 119 -14.78 -0.82 -8.64
C ALA A 119 -13.78 0.01 -7.80
N LEU A 120 -13.24 -0.53 -6.71
CA LEU A 120 -12.23 0.15 -5.90
C LEU A 120 -10.90 0.34 -6.66
N LEU A 121 -10.51 -0.64 -7.49
CA LEU A 121 -9.37 -0.52 -8.40
C LEU A 121 -9.60 0.60 -9.44
N HIS A 122 -10.82 0.71 -9.97
CA HIS A 122 -11.19 1.80 -10.88
C HIS A 122 -11.05 3.17 -10.19
N ILE A 123 -11.62 3.34 -8.99
CA ILE A 123 -11.50 4.57 -8.19
C ILE A 123 -10.04 4.92 -7.95
N SER A 124 -9.24 3.97 -7.45
CA SER A 124 -7.82 4.20 -7.16
C SER A 124 -7.03 4.64 -8.40
N ARG A 125 -7.28 4.03 -9.55
CA ARG A 125 -6.63 4.40 -10.82
C ARG A 125 -7.09 5.76 -11.33
N THR A 126 -8.35 6.10 -11.15
CA THR A 126 -8.89 7.42 -11.52
C THR A 126 -8.24 8.51 -10.67
N VAL A 127 -8.23 8.35 -9.34
CA VAL A 127 -7.59 9.30 -8.41
C VAL A 127 -6.08 9.43 -8.70
N ARG A 128 -5.38 8.33 -8.98
CA ARG A 128 -3.96 8.35 -9.38
C ARG A 128 -3.70 9.22 -10.61
N ARG A 129 -4.55 9.11 -11.63
CA ARG A 129 -4.41 9.91 -12.87
C ARG A 129 -4.78 11.36 -12.66
N SER A 130 -5.96 11.59 -12.14
CA SER A 130 -6.49 12.91 -11.79
C SER A 130 -7.69 12.75 -10.86
N ALA A 131 -7.55 13.17 -9.60
CA ALA A 131 -8.61 13.05 -8.62
C ALA A 131 -9.89 13.82 -9.00
N LEU A 132 -9.77 14.86 -9.82
CA LEU A 132 -10.92 15.64 -10.33
C LEU A 132 -11.76 14.88 -11.36
N GLN A 133 -11.27 13.74 -11.86
CA GLN A 133 -12.04 12.87 -12.78
C GLN A 133 -12.90 11.85 -12.05
N LEU A 134 -12.79 11.72 -10.72
CA LEU A 134 -13.68 10.87 -9.95
C LEU A 134 -15.08 11.49 -9.91
N THR A 135 -16.09 10.76 -10.37
CA THR A 135 -17.46 11.21 -10.48
C THR A 135 -18.37 10.61 -9.40
N ALA A 136 -19.56 11.18 -9.22
CA ALA A 136 -20.59 10.58 -8.36
C ALA A 136 -21.00 9.20 -8.87
N ASP A 137 -21.08 9.01 -10.18
CA ASP A 137 -21.45 7.72 -10.81
C ASP A 137 -20.42 6.62 -10.47
N ASP A 138 -19.12 6.93 -10.42
CA ASP A 138 -18.08 5.98 -10.01
C ASP A 138 -18.29 5.54 -8.55
N VAL A 139 -18.66 6.47 -7.68
CA VAL A 139 -18.94 6.21 -6.26
C VAL A 139 -20.21 5.36 -6.12
N GLU A 140 -21.30 5.71 -6.82
CA GLU A 140 -22.56 4.95 -6.83
C GLU A 140 -22.36 3.53 -7.35
N ALA A 141 -21.57 3.36 -8.42
CA ALA A 141 -21.22 2.05 -8.96
C ALA A 141 -20.44 1.19 -7.95
N ALA A 142 -19.52 1.78 -7.20
CA ALA A 142 -18.78 1.08 -6.16
C ALA A 142 -19.70 0.66 -5.00
N ILE A 143 -20.61 1.52 -4.55
CA ILE A 143 -21.62 1.21 -3.54
C ILE A 143 -22.52 0.08 -4.02
N ALA A 144 -23.02 0.15 -5.26
CA ALA A 144 -23.84 -0.90 -5.86
C ALA A 144 -23.09 -2.25 -5.96
N ALA A 145 -21.77 -2.22 -6.13
CA ALA A 145 -20.90 -3.39 -6.09
C ALA A 145 -20.59 -3.90 -4.67
N GLY A 146 -21.11 -3.25 -3.62
CA GLY A 146 -20.95 -3.64 -2.22
C GLY A 146 -19.81 -2.97 -1.47
N ALA A 147 -19.22 -1.90 -2.01
CA ALA A 147 -18.23 -1.12 -1.29
C ALA A 147 -18.91 -0.23 -0.23
N SER A 148 -18.31 -0.13 0.94
CA SER A 148 -18.71 0.84 1.96
C SER A 148 -18.11 2.22 1.66
N ASN A 149 -18.64 3.27 2.30
CA ASN A 149 -18.02 4.59 2.25
C ASN A 149 -16.58 4.58 2.77
N GLY A 150 -16.29 3.77 3.81
CA GLY A 150 -14.94 3.60 4.34
C GLY A 150 -14.00 2.95 3.33
N ASP A 151 -14.46 1.95 2.56
CA ASP A 151 -13.67 1.32 1.48
C ASP A 151 -13.30 2.35 0.40
N ILE A 152 -14.26 3.18 -0.02
CA ILE A 152 -14.05 4.20 -1.04
C ILE A 152 -13.08 5.28 -0.55
N GLN A 153 -13.28 5.78 0.68
CA GLN A 153 -12.37 6.76 1.28
C GLN A 153 -10.95 6.22 1.38
N LEU A 154 -10.81 4.99 1.84
CA LEU A 154 -9.50 4.33 1.97
C LEU A 154 -8.85 4.10 0.61
N ALA A 155 -9.60 3.70 -0.42
CA ALA A 155 -9.08 3.56 -1.78
C ALA A 155 -8.53 4.90 -2.34
N VAL A 156 -9.23 6.01 -2.08
CA VAL A 156 -8.76 7.36 -2.44
C VAL A 156 -7.48 7.72 -1.69
N LEU A 157 -7.44 7.46 -0.37
CA LEU A 157 -6.25 7.75 0.46
C LEU A 157 -5.04 6.91 0.08
N ILE A 158 -5.25 5.61 -0.22
CA ILE A 158 -4.18 4.73 -0.73
C ILE A 158 -3.66 5.26 -2.07
N ALA A 159 -4.55 5.65 -3.00
CA ALA A 159 -4.14 6.18 -4.29
C ALA A 159 -3.29 7.46 -4.16
N ALA A 160 -3.68 8.37 -3.28
CA ALA A 160 -2.93 9.60 -3.02
C ALA A 160 -1.58 9.32 -2.33
N GLY A 161 -1.60 8.54 -1.25
CA GLY A 161 -0.41 8.19 -0.48
C GLY A 161 0.63 7.44 -1.33
N PHE A 162 0.18 6.44 -2.10
CA PHE A 162 1.09 5.68 -2.97
C PHE A 162 1.59 6.49 -4.15
N SER A 163 0.80 7.43 -4.67
CA SER A 163 1.32 8.38 -5.67
C SER A 163 2.44 9.25 -5.10
N MET A 164 2.39 9.60 -3.82
CA MET A 164 3.49 10.29 -3.12
C MET A 164 4.71 9.37 -2.96
N TYR A 165 4.55 8.15 -2.42
CA TYR A 165 5.66 7.20 -2.23
C TYR A 165 6.37 6.86 -3.54
N ASN A 166 5.59 6.60 -4.61
CA ASN A 166 6.15 6.30 -5.93
C ASN A 166 7.05 7.45 -6.43
N ARG A 167 6.59 8.71 -6.30
CA ARG A 167 7.38 9.87 -6.70
C ARG A 167 8.64 10.06 -5.87
N MET A 168 8.62 9.71 -4.59
CA MET A 168 9.82 9.71 -3.76
C MET A 168 10.85 8.68 -4.25
N VAL A 169 10.41 7.45 -4.52
CA VAL A 169 11.29 6.39 -5.02
C VAL A 169 11.89 6.76 -6.37
N ASP A 170 11.04 7.12 -7.32
CA ASP A 170 11.46 7.35 -8.70
C ASP A 170 12.19 8.70 -8.86
N GLY A 171 11.75 9.75 -8.15
CA GLY A 171 12.38 11.06 -8.18
C GLY A 171 13.80 11.06 -7.60
N LEU A 172 14.07 10.24 -6.60
CA LEU A 172 15.42 10.04 -6.06
C LEU A 172 16.24 9.02 -6.85
N ARG A 173 15.62 8.32 -7.80
CA ARG A 173 16.19 7.13 -8.46
C ARG A 173 16.74 6.13 -7.47
N ALA A 174 15.96 5.84 -6.42
CA ALA A 174 16.31 4.79 -5.47
C ALA A 174 16.36 3.44 -6.19
N ARG A 175 17.35 2.59 -5.84
CA ARG A 175 17.51 1.29 -6.49
C ARG A 175 16.28 0.41 -6.29
N THR A 176 15.94 -0.39 -7.30
CA THR A 176 14.97 -1.48 -7.19
C THR A 176 15.69 -2.83 -7.07
N ALA A 177 14.99 -3.87 -6.66
CA ALA A 177 15.54 -5.22 -6.78
C ALA A 177 15.45 -5.71 -8.25
N PRO A 178 16.37 -6.58 -8.69
CA PRO A 178 16.37 -7.10 -10.06
C PRO A 178 15.26 -8.12 -10.33
N SER A 179 14.62 -8.63 -9.27
CA SER A 179 13.55 -9.62 -9.33
C SER A 179 12.50 -9.36 -8.25
N PRO A 180 11.20 -9.60 -8.53
CA PRO A 180 10.12 -9.56 -7.53
C PRO A 180 10.36 -10.48 -6.33
N ASP A 181 11.04 -11.61 -6.53
CA ASP A 181 11.35 -12.58 -5.48
C ASP A 181 12.17 -12.00 -4.32
N ALA A 182 12.96 -10.95 -4.58
CA ALA A 182 13.77 -10.29 -3.56
C ALA A 182 12.93 -9.63 -2.44
N TYR A 183 11.63 -9.44 -2.66
CA TYR A 183 10.75 -8.82 -1.67
C TYR A 183 10.08 -9.84 -0.73
N ARG A 184 10.15 -11.16 -1.01
CA ARG A 184 9.41 -12.21 -0.28
C ARG A 184 9.71 -12.24 1.21
N GLN A 185 10.98 -12.15 1.60
CA GLN A 185 11.36 -12.19 3.01
C GLN A 185 10.73 -11.01 3.78
N ARG A 186 10.87 -9.79 3.25
CA ARG A 186 10.30 -8.60 3.87
C ARG A 186 8.77 -8.64 3.86
N ALA A 187 8.18 -9.21 2.83
CA ALA A 187 6.72 -9.39 2.74
C ALA A 187 6.19 -10.27 3.89
N ALA A 188 6.85 -11.40 4.17
CA ALA A 188 6.49 -12.26 5.29
C ALA A 188 6.60 -11.54 6.65
N GLU A 189 7.63 -10.71 6.86
CA GLU A 189 7.77 -9.89 8.07
C GLU A 189 6.62 -8.88 8.19
N ILE A 190 6.29 -8.15 7.11
CA ILE A 190 5.22 -7.14 7.07
C ILE A 190 3.84 -7.78 7.29
N ALA A 191 3.60 -8.97 6.76
CA ALA A 191 2.34 -9.69 6.97
C ALA A 191 2.04 -9.88 8.47
N VAL A 192 3.07 -10.12 9.28
CA VAL A 192 2.95 -10.32 10.73
C VAL A 192 3.03 -9.01 11.52
N GLN A 193 3.94 -8.10 11.16
CA GLN A 193 4.39 -7.00 12.04
C GLN A 193 3.98 -5.59 11.55
N GLY A 194 3.50 -5.45 10.31
CA GLY A 194 3.27 -4.14 9.69
C GLY A 194 4.57 -3.43 9.26
N TYR A 195 4.45 -2.14 8.95
CA TYR A 195 5.54 -1.33 8.37
C TYR A 195 6.40 -0.62 9.40
N SER A 196 5.86 -0.27 10.55
CA SER A 196 6.56 0.46 11.61
C SER A 196 7.54 -0.40 12.38
N ALA A 197 7.36 -1.73 12.38
CA ALA A 197 8.31 -2.63 13.02
C ALA A 197 9.69 -2.57 12.34
N PRO A 198 10.79 -2.52 13.11
CA PRO A 198 12.13 -2.61 12.55
C PRO A 198 12.32 -3.90 11.76
N ALA A 199 13.00 -3.85 10.63
CA ALA A 199 13.32 -5.06 9.86
C ALA A 199 14.09 -6.05 10.76
N GLY A 200 13.63 -7.31 10.81
CA GLY A 200 14.20 -8.35 11.67
C GLY A 200 13.65 -8.41 13.11
N SER A 201 12.63 -7.61 13.45
CA SER A 201 11.92 -7.72 14.73
C SER A 201 10.95 -8.90 14.70
N SER A 202 11.00 -9.77 15.71
CA SER A 202 10.11 -10.94 15.83
C SER A 202 8.88 -10.71 16.73
N ALA A 203 8.65 -9.49 17.22
CA ALA A 203 7.52 -9.19 18.10
C ALA A 203 6.25 -8.89 17.28
N PRO A 204 5.10 -9.51 17.60
CA PRO A 204 3.83 -9.18 16.98
C PRO A 204 3.39 -7.75 17.35
N PRO A 205 2.62 -7.04 16.51
CA PRO A 205 2.08 -5.73 16.84
C PRO A 205 1.23 -5.85 18.11
N THR A 206 1.54 -5.03 19.11
CA THR A 206 0.71 -4.92 20.33
C THR A 206 -0.58 -4.19 19.93
N SER A 207 -1.68 -4.91 19.84
CA SER A 207 -3.01 -4.31 19.81
C SER A 207 -3.22 -3.61 21.16
N SER A 208 -3.12 -2.30 21.22
CA SER A 208 -3.53 -1.54 22.39
C SER A 208 -5.05 -1.70 22.54
N PRO A 209 -5.54 -2.16 23.71
CA PRO A 209 -6.98 -2.18 23.93
C PRO A 209 -7.53 -0.76 23.90
N PRO A 210 -8.76 -0.55 23.41
CA PRO A 210 -9.38 0.75 23.43
C PRO A 210 -9.45 1.26 24.86
N THR A 211 -8.85 2.42 25.13
CA THR A 211 -8.96 3.11 26.41
C THR A 211 -10.42 3.43 26.66
N ALA A 212 -11.03 2.73 27.62
CA ALA A 212 -12.36 3.06 28.11
C ALA A 212 -12.35 4.52 28.58
N ARG A 213 -13.17 5.36 27.94
CA ARG A 213 -13.45 6.70 28.44
C ARG A 213 -14.15 6.55 29.77
N THR A 214 -13.49 6.91 30.84
CA THR A 214 -14.14 7.15 32.12
C THR A 214 -14.95 8.44 31.99
N GLU A 215 -16.26 8.32 31.96
CA GLU A 215 -17.16 9.46 32.13
C GLU A 215 -16.95 10.09 33.52
N PRO A 216 -16.88 11.43 33.64
CA PRO A 216 -16.82 12.05 34.95
C PRO A 216 -18.18 11.90 35.66
N ALA A 217 -18.14 11.33 36.85
CA ALA A 217 -19.30 11.22 37.73
C ALA A 217 -19.94 12.59 37.99
N GLY A 218 -21.22 12.68 37.72
CA GLY A 218 -22.01 13.91 37.94
C GLY A 218 -21.96 14.36 39.38
N ALA A 219 -21.63 15.63 39.56
CA ALA A 219 -21.76 16.32 40.83
C ALA A 219 -23.26 16.54 41.13
N SER A 220 -23.76 15.86 42.15
CA SER A 220 -25.05 16.16 42.75
C SER A 220 -24.92 17.46 43.50
N ARG A 221 -25.73 18.47 43.14
CA ARG A 221 -26.00 19.64 43.99
C ARG A 221 -27.19 19.31 44.87
N GLY A 222 -26.97 19.34 46.18
CA GLY A 222 -27.94 19.59 47.17
C GLY A 222 -28.18 21.10 47.37
#